data_0eb5f8e0610818388f48e889dd288f1b
#
_entry.id   0eb5f8e0610818388f48e889dd288f1b
#
_cell.length_a   1.000
_cell.length_b   1.000
_cell.length_c   1.000
_cell.angle_alpha   90.00
_cell.angle_beta   90.00
_cell.angle_gamma   90.00
#
_symmetry.space_group_name_H-M   'P 1'
#
loop_
_entity.id
_entity.type
_entity.pdbx_description
1 polymer ?
#
loop_
_entity_poly.entity_id
_entity_poly.type
_entity_poly.pdbx_seq_one_letter_code
_entity_poly.pdbx_strand_id
1 'polypeptide(L)'
;MAFYAWTATDAAGKTQRGTLQAEGQKQVRQWLREQKLMPVSITETRETATGGKAKTGAKLSTPVLSMFTRQLSTLVNAALPLESALKAISKQTEDKKLAAMVMEIREKVVEGHTLFDAFSQFPRTFDKLYCTLVMAGEKTGHLGDVLEKLAEYNEQRQKMKSKLTQAMVYPITLTVVAIAVIGILLVAVVPQVIEQFTHMKQQLPITTRTLIAVSDFLQAWGIYIVGILGGGFIGFKTWLRNAKNRFRWHSWLVNGSPIKKLVCAINSARYIRTLSILQASSVPLLEGMYIAMDGIENLYARQVLEQAADTVRQGASLYAALEQAKLFPPTMLYMIASGEESGELGNLMDRAAENQESALQHRITLTLSVFEPALVVSMATIVLFIVLSILQPLLQLNNMVG
;
A
#
# COMPACT_ATOMS: atom_id res chain seq x y z
N MET A 1 11.86 -33.28 -29.69
CA MET A 1 12.65 -32.01 -29.80
C MET A 1 13.17 -31.71 -28.42
N ALA A 2 14.47 -31.49 -28.25
CA ALA A 2 15.11 -31.18 -26.97
C ALA A 2 15.46 -29.69 -26.91
N PHE A 3 15.54 -29.13 -25.67
CA PHE A 3 15.97 -27.75 -25.47
C PHE A 3 17.47 -27.69 -25.26
N TYR A 4 18.13 -26.78 -25.97
CA TYR A 4 19.57 -26.53 -25.88
C TYR A 4 19.84 -25.13 -25.35
N ALA A 5 20.56 -25.04 -24.23
CA ALA A 5 21.08 -23.77 -23.73
C ALA A 5 22.39 -23.48 -24.49
N TRP A 6 22.49 -22.30 -25.05
CA TRP A 6 23.67 -21.88 -25.82
C TRP A 6 24.27 -20.59 -25.25
N THR A 7 25.58 -20.50 -25.33
CA THR A 7 26.36 -19.28 -25.09
C THR A 7 27.17 -19.02 -26.36
N ALA A 8 27.05 -17.84 -26.90
CA ALA A 8 27.76 -17.45 -28.13
C ALA A 8 28.30 -16.02 -28.03
N THR A 9 29.32 -15.71 -28.79
CA THR A 9 29.96 -14.39 -28.82
C THR A 9 29.74 -13.75 -30.20
N ASP A 10 29.36 -12.47 -30.22
CA ASP A 10 29.21 -11.72 -31.44
C ASP A 10 30.60 -11.21 -31.98
N ALA A 11 30.61 -10.60 -33.17
CA ALA A 11 31.82 -10.09 -33.78
C ALA A 11 32.52 -8.95 -32.99
N ALA A 12 31.81 -8.36 -32.01
CA ALA A 12 32.33 -7.32 -31.12
C ALA A 12 32.85 -7.88 -29.77
N GLY A 13 32.91 -9.22 -29.61
CA GLY A 13 33.38 -9.88 -28.39
C GLY A 13 32.36 -9.95 -27.25
N LYS A 14 31.12 -9.53 -27.48
CA LYS A 14 30.07 -9.54 -26.45
C LYS A 14 29.40 -10.90 -26.36
N THR A 15 29.40 -11.51 -25.20
CA THR A 15 28.79 -12.80 -24.95
C THR A 15 27.25 -12.71 -24.83
N GLN A 16 26.55 -13.50 -25.64
CA GLN A 16 25.10 -13.66 -25.61
C GLN A 16 24.74 -15.08 -25.14
N ARG A 17 23.62 -15.22 -24.44
CA ARG A 17 23.13 -16.50 -23.95
C ARG A 17 21.64 -16.63 -24.26
N GLY A 18 21.22 -17.85 -24.60
CA GLY A 18 19.83 -18.12 -24.91
C GLY A 18 19.55 -19.62 -24.89
N THR A 19 18.28 -19.96 -25.12
CA THR A 19 17.81 -21.34 -25.29
C THR A 19 17.16 -21.48 -26.65
N LEU A 20 17.34 -22.60 -27.31
CA LEU A 20 16.75 -22.93 -28.62
C LEU A 20 16.22 -24.36 -28.56
N GLN A 21 15.01 -24.56 -29.07
CA GLN A 21 14.46 -25.89 -29.26
C GLN A 21 14.92 -26.45 -30.59
N ALA A 22 15.59 -27.60 -30.60
CA ALA A 22 16.15 -28.20 -31.80
C ALA A 22 16.15 -29.74 -31.67
N GLU A 23 16.26 -30.43 -32.78
CA GLU A 23 16.40 -31.90 -32.83
C GLU A 23 17.77 -32.39 -32.41
N GLY A 24 18.78 -31.49 -32.44
CA GLY A 24 20.14 -31.82 -32.05
C GLY A 24 21.08 -30.63 -32.01
N GLN A 25 22.25 -30.78 -31.37
CA GLN A 25 23.27 -29.72 -31.24
C GLN A 25 23.76 -29.16 -32.59
N LYS A 26 23.73 -29.95 -33.68
CA LYS A 26 24.12 -29.53 -35.01
C LYS A 26 23.22 -28.41 -35.55
N GLN A 27 21.90 -28.54 -35.33
CA GLN A 27 20.91 -27.54 -35.76
C GLN A 27 21.08 -26.23 -34.99
N VAL A 28 21.36 -26.29 -33.68
CA VAL A 28 21.68 -25.08 -32.86
C VAL A 28 22.92 -24.37 -33.34
N ARG A 29 23.99 -25.11 -33.70
CA ARG A 29 25.22 -24.53 -34.25
C ARG A 29 24.99 -23.86 -35.61
N GLN A 30 24.18 -24.46 -36.47
CA GLN A 30 23.84 -23.89 -37.76
C GLN A 30 23.05 -22.59 -37.59
N TRP A 31 22.05 -22.59 -36.74
CA TRP A 31 21.26 -21.39 -36.45
C TRP A 31 22.10 -20.26 -35.86
N LEU A 32 23.03 -20.54 -34.92
CA LEU A 32 23.96 -19.55 -34.37
C LEU A 32 24.88 -18.95 -35.44
N ARG A 33 25.37 -19.76 -36.41
CA ARG A 33 26.15 -19.28 -37.51
C ARG A 33 25.38 -18.37 -38.47
N GLU A 34 24.11 -18.70 -38.73
CA GLU A 34 23.22 -17.84 -39.55
C GLU A 34 23.00 -16.47 -38.89
N GLN A 35 22.97 -16.42 -37.54
CA GLN A 35 22.91 -15.19 -36.76
C GLN A 35 24.29 -14.49 -36.58
N LYS A 36 25.33 -14.96 -37.25
CA LYS A 36 26.71 -14.45 -37.14
C LYS A 36 27.27 -14.49 -35.69
N LEU A 37 26.81 -15.45 -34.89
CA LEU A 37 27.26 -15.68 -33.54
C LEU A 37 28.19 -16.89 -33.46
N MET A 38 29.35 -16.75 -32.80
CA MET A 38 30.27 -17.84 -32.55
C MET A 38 29.88 -18.64 -31.34
N PRO A 39 29.52 -19.94 -31.46
CA PRO A 39 29.10 -20.74 -30.31
C PRO A 39 30.28 -21.03 -29.38
N VAL A 40 30.17 -20.70 -28.11
CA VAL A 40 31.15 -20.98 -27.05
C VAL A 40 30.79 -22.27 -26.31
N SER A 41 29.51 -22.46 -25.97
CA SER A 41 29.03 -23.69 -25.35
C SER A 41 27.60 -23.99 -25.78
N ILE A 42 27.27 -25.26 -25.97
CA ILE A 42 25.92 -25.74 -26.23
C ILE A 42 25.72 -26.97 -25.34
N THR A 43 24.81 -26.88 -24.39
CA THR A 43 24.46 -27.97 -23.47
C THR A 43 23.01 -28.35 -23.66
N GLU A 44 22.75 -29.66 -23.77
CA GLU A 44 21.38 -30.15 -23.74
C GLU A 44 20.82 -29.97 -22.34
N THR A 45 19.76 -29.18 -22.24
CA THR A 45 19.04 -28.96 -20.98
C THR A 45 17.79 -29.81 -21.06
N ARG A 46 17.70 -30.85 -20.25
CA ARG A 46 16.37 -31.42 -19.94
C ARG A 46 15.50 -30.24 -19.53
N GLU A 47 14.22 -30.29 -19.93
CA GLU A 47 13.15 -29.45 -19.36
C GLU A 47 13.16 -29.54 -17.82
N THR A 48 14.19 -29.06 -17.18
CA THR A 48 13.93 -28.19 -16.06
C THR A 48 13.25 -27.03 -16.78
N ALA A 49 11.90 -26.95 -16.66
CA ALA A 49 11.32 -25.66 -16.52
C ALA A 49 12.39 -24.86 -15.76
N THR A 50 13.28 -24.17 -16.45
CA THR A 50 13.72 -22.91 -16.01
C THR A 50 12.38 -22.20 -15.91
N GLY A 51 11.76 -22.53 -14.78
CA GLY A 51 11.02 -21.56 -14.07
C GLY A 51 12.00 -20.39 -14.13
N GLY A 52 11.96 -19.66 -15.19
CA GLY A 52 12.42 -18.31 -15.19
C GLY A 52 11.73 -17.88 -13.95
N LYS A 53 12.48 -17.57 -12.88
CA LYS A 53 11.96 -16.98 -11.65
C LYS A 53 10.86 -16.13 -12.16
N ALA A 54 9.60 -16.57 -11.96
CA ALA A 54 8.43 -15.97 -12.59
C ALA A 54 8.72 -14.52 -12.44
N LYS A 55 9.01 -13.81 -13.55
CA LYS A 55 9.49 -12.44 -13.47
C LYS A 55 8.43 -11.83 -12.62
N THR A 56 8.76 -11.65 -11.33
CA THR A 56 7.78 -11.29 -10.31
C THR A 56 7.24 -10.00 -10.83
N GLY A 57 6.10 -10.09 -11.49
CA GLY A 57 5.61 -9.15 -12.48
C GLY A 57 5.71 -7.76 -11.90
N ALA A 58 6.10 -6.79 -12.71
CA ALA A 58 6.24 -5.42 -12.26
C ALA A 58 4.98 -5.02 -11.51
N LYS A 59 5.10 -4.63 -10.25
CA LYS A 59 3.96 -4.15 -9.47
C LYS A 59 3.53 -2.82 -10.08
N LEU A 60 2.32 -2.75 -10.58
CA LEU A 60 1.71 -1.50 -11.02
C LEU A 60 1.34 -0.64 -9.81
N SER A 61 1.41 0.67 -9.99
CA SER A 61 0.87 1.58 -8.98
C SER A 61 -0.67 1.54 -8.97
N THR A 62 -1.28 1.84 -7.83
CA THR A 62 -2.75 1.83 -7.70
C THR A 62 -3.45 2.72 -8.75
N PRO A 63 -2.96 3.95 -9.08
CA PRO A 63 -3.55 4.77 -10.12
C PRO A 63 -3.52 4.11 -11.50
N VAL A 64 -2.40 3.48 -11.85
CA VAL A 64 -2.22 2.82 -13.16
C VAL A 64 -3.14 1.60 -13.27
N LEU A 65 -3.26 0.80 -12.21
CA LEU A 65 -4.19 -0.34 -12.18
C LEU A 65 -5.64 0.14 -12.29
N SER A 66 -6.02 1.19 -11.57
CA SER A 66 -7.38 1.76 -11.62
C SER A 66 -7.73 2.23 -13.03
N MET A 67 -6.83 2.97 -13.68
CA MET A 67 -7.00 3.44 -15.05
C MET A 67 -7.10 2.25 -16.05
N PHE A 68 -6.22 1.27 -15.94
CA PHE A 68 -6.25 0.06 -16.76
C PHE A 68 -7.60 -0.67 -16.65
N THR A 69 -8.05 -0.88 -15.39
CA THR A 69 -9.33 -1.60 -15.15
C THR A 69 -10.51 -0.82 -15.71
N ARG A 70 -10.53 0.52 -15.56
CA ARG A 70 -11.58 1.38 -16.13
C ARG A 70 -11.59 1.32 -17.65
N GLN A 71 -10.45 1.44 -18.30
CA GLN A 71 -10.33 1.34 -19.75
C GLN A 71 -10.80 -0.03 -20.27
N LEU A 72 -10.35 -1.11 -19.59
CA LEU A 72 -10.74 -2.47 -19.98
C LEU A 72 -12.26 -2.67 -19.82
N SER A 73 -12.83 -2.24 -18.69
CA SER A 73 -14.28 -2.28 -18.46
C SER A 73 -15.06 -1.53 -19.54
N THR A 74 -14.65 -0.30 -19.84
CA THR A 74 -15.33 0.53 -20.87
C THR A 74 -15.32 -0.13 -22.24
N LEU A 75 -14.18 -0.69 -22.66
CA LEU A 75 -14.04 -1.33 -23.97
C LEU A 75 -14.81 -2.65 -24.05
N VAL A 76 -14.80 -3.45 -22.98
CA VAL A 76 -15.55 -4.71 -22.92
C VAL A 76 -17.07 -4.45 -22.88
N ASN A 77 -17.54 -3.45 -22.12
CA ASN A 77 -18.93 -3.04 -22.07
C ASN A 77 -19.40 -2.45 -23.41
N ALA A 78 -18.50 -1.87 -24.20
CA ALA A 78 -18.77 -1.46 -25.58
C ALA A 78 -18.75 -2.64 -26.57
N ALA A 79 -18.76 -3.88 -26.07
CA ALA A 79 -18.74 -5.12 -26.86
C ALA A 79 -17.51 -5.27 -27.78
N LEU A 80 -16.39 -4.61 -27.44
CA LEU A 80 -15.14 -4.82 -28.16
C LEU A 80 -14.56 -6.20 -27.81
N PRO A 81 -14.12 -6.99 -28.80
CA PRO A 81 -13.43 -8.25 -28.53
C PRO A 81 -12.25 -8.02 -27.56
N LEU A 82 -12.09 -8.91 -26.58
CA LEU A 82 -11.10 -8.79 -25.48
C LEU A 82 -9.68 -8.58 -26.02
N GLU A 83 -9.30 -9.29 -27.09
CA GLU A 83 -8.00 -9.12 -27.75
C GLU A 83 -7.81 -7.68 -28.26
N SER A 84 -8.84 -7.14 -28.90
CA SER A 84 -8.81 -5.78 -29.45
C SER A 84 -8.77 -4.72 -28.37
N ALA A 85 -9.51 -4.92 -27.28
CA ALA A 85 -9.49 -4.06 -26.11
C ALA A 85 -8.08 -4.02 -25.46
N LEU A 86 -7.47 -5.17 -25.21
CA LEU A 86 -6.10 -5.26 -24.68
C LEU A 86 -5.06 -4.62 -25.61
N LYS A 87 -5.18 -4.84 -26.93
CA LYS A 87 -4.33 -4.22 -27.93
C LYS A 87 -4.45 -2.69 -27.95
N ALA A 88 -5.67 -2.16 -27.82
CA ALA A 88 -5.92 -0.72 -27.76
C ALA A 88 -5.26 -0.11 -26.53
N ILE A 89 -5.46 -0.71 -25.35
CA ILE A 89 -4.87 -0.24 -24.09
C ILE A 89 -3.35 -0.26 -24.15
N SER A 90 -2.74 -1.34 -24.66
CA SER A 90 -1.27 -1.45 -24.75
C SER A 90 -0.63 -0.37 -25.63
N LYS A 91 -1.36 0.10 -26.68
CA LYS A 91 -0.90 1.16 -27.58
C LYS A 91 -1.11 2.56 -27.02
N GLN A 92 -2.14 2.77 -26.20
CA GLN A 92 -2.48 4.09 -25.64
C GLN A 92 -1.69 4.42 -24.39
N THR A 93 -1.18 3.41 -23.66
CA THR A 93 -0.51 3.66 -22.39
C THR A 93 0.93 4.15 -22.59
N GLU A 94 1.30 5.19 -21.84
CA GLU A 94 2.67 5.71 -21.78
C GLU A 94 3.56 4.88 -20.83
N ASP A 95 2.94 4.14 -19.89
CA ASP A 95 3.68 3.28 -18.95
C ASP A 95 4.17 2.01 -19.67
N LYS A 96 5.46 1.96 -19.96
CA LYS A 96 6.11 0.82 -20.62
C LYS A 96 5.92 -0.51 -19.88
N LYS A 97 5.78 -0.47 -18.55
CA LYS A 97 5.56 -1.69 -17.74
C LYS A 97 4.15 -2.21 -17.93
N LEU A 98 3.17 -1.30 -17.95
CA LEU A 98 1.79 -1.65 -18.24
C LEU A 98 1.64 -2.15 -19.68
N ALA A 99 2.23 -1.45 -20.66
CA ALA A 99 2.19 -1.86 -22.06
C ALA A 99 2.70 -3.29 -22.26
N ALA A 100 3.88 -3.61 -21.70
CA ALA A 100 4.49 -4.93 -21.80
C ALA A 100 3.61 -6.01 -21.11
N MET A 101 3.08 -5.72 -19.92
CA MET A 101 2.20 -6.63 -19.18
C MET A 101 0.90 -6.92 -19.95
N VAL A 102 0.26 -5.88 -20.49
CA VAL A 102 -0.99 -6.01 -21.26
C VAL A 102 -0.76 -6.78 -22.54
N MET A 103 0.38 -6.62 -23.20
CA MET A 103 0.76 -7.42 -24.38
C MET A 103 0.92 -8.90 -24.04
N GLU A 104 1.58 -9.22 -22.92
CA GLU A 104 1.75 -10.60 -22.46
C GLU A 104 0.39 -11.24 -22.10
N ILE A 105 -0.50 -10.49 -21.43
CA ILE A 105 -1.87 -10.91 -21.16
C ILE A 105 -2.63 -11.16 -22.47
N ARG A 106 -2.51 -10.24 -23.44
CA ARG A 106 -3.14 -10.39 -24.75
C ARG A 106 -2.66 -11.64 -25.49
N GLU A 107 -1.37 -11.92 -25.49
CA GLU A 107 -0.80 -13.13 -26.09
C GLU A 107 -1.43 -14.39 -25.52
N LYS A 108 -1.60 -14.46 -24.21
CA LYS A 108 -2.26 -15.58 -23.53
C LYS A 108 -3.74 -15.73 -23.94
N VAL A 109 -4.45 -14.61 -24.02
CA VAL A 109 -5.86 -14.63 -24.48
C VAL A 109 -5.97 -15.11 -25.93
N VAL A 110 -5.05 -14.70 -26.81
CA VAL A 110 -5.01 -15.16 -28.22
C VAL A 110 -4.63 -16.65 -28.31
N GLU A 111 -3.79 -17.17 -27.40
CA GLU A 111 -3.49 -18.59 -27.27
C GLU A 111 -4.69 -19.42 -26.77
N GLY A 112 -5.80 -18.79 -26.41
CA GLY A 112 -7.03 -19.46 -25.94
C GLY A 112 -7.09 -19.67 -24.41
N HIS A 113 -6.17 -19.06 -23.64
CA HIS A 113 -6.28 -19.04 -22.18
C HIS A 113 -7.35 -18.08 -21.70
N THR A 114 -7.91 -18.36 -20.51
CA THR A 114 -8.84 -17.45 -19.87
C THR A 114 -8.15 -16.15 -19.42
N LEU A 115 -8.91 -15.06 -19.29
CA LEU A 115 -8.39 -13.81 -18.73
C LEU A 115 -7.94 -14.01 -17.27
N PHE A 116 -8.66 -14.87 -16.52
CA PHE A 116 -8.26 -15.31 -15.19
C PHE A 116 -6.85 -15.93 -15.18
N ASP A 117 -6.58 -16.86 -16.10
CA ASP A 117 -5.25 -17.51 -16.17
C ASP A 117 -4.16 -16.50 -16.51
N ALA A 118 -4.45 -15.59 -17.45
CA ALA A 118 -3.51 -14.56 -17.85
C ALA A 118 -3.19 -13.58 -16.70
N PHE A 119 -4.20 -13.12 -15.94
CA PHE A 119 -4.00 -12.23 -14.79
C PHE A 119 -3.30 -12.92 -13.61
N SER A 120 -3.57 -14.20 -13.40
CA SER A 120 -2.98 -15.00 -12.32
C SER A 120 -1.45 -15.11 -12.42
N GLN A 121 -0.86 -14.86 -13.60
CA GLN A 121 0.58 -14.81 -13.78
C GLN A 121 1.24 -13.56 -13.16
N PHE A 122 0.43 -12.54 -12.83
CA PHE A 122 0.90 -11.27 -12.25
C PHE A 122 0.33 -11.02 -10.84
N PRO A 123 0.60 -11.89 -9.85
CA PRO A 123 -0.03 -11.83 -8.52
C PRO A 123 0.36 -10.60 -7.70
N ARG A 124 1.38 -9.85 -8.11
CA ARG A 124 1.75 -8.57 -7.49
C ARG A 124 0.89 -7.41 -7.95
N THR A 125 0.24 -7.54 -9.10
CA THR A 125 -0.62 -6.52 -9.70
C THR A 125 -2.08 -6.87 -9.52
N PHE A 126 -2.46 -8.09 -9.89
CA PHE A 126 -3.83 -8.61 -9.77
C PHE A 126 -3.90 -9.51 -8.54
N ASP A 127 -4.55 -9.03 -7.50
CA ASP A 127 -4.75 -9.80 -6.28
C ASP A 127 -5.81 -10.92 -6.47
N LYS A 128 -5.97 -11.75 -5.45
CA LYS A 128 -6.89 -12.89 -5.52
C LYS A 128 -8.33 -12.46 -5.74
N LEU A 129 -8.75 -11.32 -5.16
CA LEU A 129 -10.07 -10.75 -5.38
C LEU A 129 -10.28 -10.44 -6.87
N TYR A 130 -9.31 -9.71 -7.46
CA TYR A 130 -9.37 -9.33 -8.88
C TYR A 130 -9.50 -10.55 -9.80
N CYS A 131 -8.63 -11.55 -9.60
CA CYS A 131 -8.65 -12.77 -10.41
C CYS A 131 -9.94 -13.58 -10.23
N THR A 132 -10.45 -13.70 -8.98
CA THR A 132 -11.69 -14.46 -8.74
C THR A 132 -12.91 -13.78 -9.35
N LEU A 133 -13.00 -12.47 -9.28
CA LEU A 133 -14.09 -11.72 -9.91
C LEU A 133 -14.06 -11.88 -11.43
N VAL A 134 -12.89 -11.77 -12.04
CA VAL A 134 -12.74 -11.98 -13.49
C VAL A 134 -13.13 -13.41 -13.86
N MET A 135 -12.72 -14.42 -13.11
CA MET A 135 -13.14 -15.82 -13.32
C MET A 135 -14.67 -15.98 -13.23
N ALA A 136 -15.30 -15.34 -12.24
CA ALA A 136 -16.75 -15.39 -12.11
C ALA A 136 -17.44 -14.73 -13.33
N GLY A 137 -16.96 -13.57 -13.77
CA GLY A 137 -17.48 -12.86 -14.94
C GLY A 137 -17.30 -13.64 -16.24
N GLU A 138 -16.18 -14.32 -16.44
CA GLU A 138 -15.94 -15.18 -17.60
C GLU A 138 -16.89 -16.39 -17.62
N LYS A 139 -17.06 -17.06 -16.46
CA LYS A 139 -17.94 -18.23 -16.35
C LYS A 139 -19.43 -17.89 -16.54
N THR A 140 -19.86 -16.72 -16.10
CA THR A 140 -21.26 -16.31 -16.17
C THR A 140 -21.59 -15.53 -17.46
N GLY A 141 -20.59 -15.17 -18.26
CA GLY A 141 -20.76 -14.33 -19.45
C GLY A 141 -20.96 -12.84 -19.15
N HIS A 142 -20.83 -12.41 -17.89
CA HIS A 142 -21.01 -11.03 -17.43
C HIS A 142 -19.69 -10.34 -17.10
N LEU A 143 -18.67 -10.57 -17.94
CA LEU A 143 -17.32 -10.02 -17.69
C LEU A 143 -17.31 -8.49 -17.64
N GLY A 144 -18.16 -7.83 -18.49
CA GLY A 144 -18.27 -6.37 -18.53
C GLY A 144 -18.73 -5.79 -17.19
N ASP A 145 -19.81 -6.34 -16.61
CA ASP A 145 -20.38 -5.90 -15.34
C ASP A 145 -19.38 -6.10 -14.16
N VAL A 146 -18.67 -7.22 -14.21
CA VAL A 146 -17.66 -7.53 -13.19
C VAL A 146 -16.47 -6.57 -13.30
N LEU A 147 -16.00 -6.28 -14.50
CA LEU A 147 -14.92 -5.30 -14.73
C LEU A 147 -15.34 -3.89 -14.31
N GLU A 148 -16.63 -3.53 -14.48
CA GLU A 148 -17.18 -2.25 -14.02
C GLU A 148 -17.08 -2.14 -12.49
N LYS A 149 -17.55 -3.15 -11.75
CA LYS A 149 -17.45 -3.21 -10.29
C LYS A 149 -15.99 -3.17 -9.80
N LEU A 150 -15.09 -3.86 -10.51
CA LEU A 150 -13.65 -3.81 -10.22
C LEU A 150 -13.05 -2.43 -10.48
N ALA A 151 -13.49 -1.75 -11.55
CA ALA A 151 -13.06 -0.39 -11.85
C ALA A 151 -13.52 0.59 -10.75
N GLU A 152 -14.79 0.53 -10.35
CA GLU A 152 -15.35 1.33 -9.27
C GLU A 152 -14.60 1.09 -7.94
N TYR A 153 -14.37 -0.17 -7.59
CA TYR A 153 -13.61 -0.54 -6.39
C TYR A 153 -12.20 0.05 -6.39
N ASN A 154 -11.47 -0.10 -7.51
CA ASN A 154 -10.11 0.43 -7.64
C ASN A 154 -10.09 1.96 -7.62
N GLU A 155 -11.08 2.61 -8.24
CA GLU A 155 -11.22 4.08 -8.23
C GLU A 155 -11.53 4.62 -6.83
N GLN A 156 -12.45 3.99 -6.09
CA GLN A 156 -12.76 4.37 -4.72
C GLN A 156 -11.53 4.22 -3.80
N ARG A 157 -10.82 3.10 -3.95
CA ARG A 157 -9.56 2.86 -3.23
C ARG A 157 -8.51 3.91 -3.58
N GLN A 158 -8.40 4.28 -4.86
CA GLN A 158 -7.49 5.32 -5.33
C GLN A 158 -7.89 6.70 -4.81
N LYS A 159 -9.17 7.08 -4.88
CA LYS A 159 -9.70 8.35 -4.37
C LYS A 159 -9.43 8.47 -2.87
N MET A 160 -9.67 7.42 -2.09
CA MET A 160 -9.39 7.41 -0.66
C MET A 160 -7.90 7.64 -0.38
N LYS A 161 -7.03 6.89 -1.05
CA LYS A 161 -5.58 7.03 -0.90
C LYS A 161 -5.09 8.43 -1.30
N SER A 162 -5.59 8.97 -2.40
CA SER A 162 -5.24 10.30 -2.88
C SER A 162 -5.67 11.39 -1.89
N LYS A 163 -6.89 11.33 -1.37
CA LYS A 163 -7.39 12.26 -0.35
C LYS A 163 -6.52 12.23 0.91
N LEU A 164 -6.15 11.03 1.39
CA LEU A 164 -5.27 10.89 2.55
C LEU A 164 -3.88 11.49 2.30
N THR A 165 -3.31 11.20 1.13
CA THR A 165 -1.99 11.74 0.76
C THR A 165 -2.03 13.26 0.66
N GLN A 166 -3.04 13.83 0.00
CA GLN A 166 -3.21 15.29 -0.12
C GLN A 166 -3.39 15.95 1.25
N ALA A 167 -4.21 15.37 2.12
CA ALA A 167 -4.43 15.89 3.47
C ALA A 167 -3.17 15.86 4.35
N MET A 168 -2.21 14.97 4.06
CA MET A 168 -0.93 14.89 4.79
C MET A 168 0.15 15.85 4.27
N VAL A 169 0.02 16.40 3.05
CA VAL A 169 1.04 17.29 2.47
C VAL A 169 1.24 18.52 3.34
N TYR A 170 0.15 19.21 3.72
CA TYR A 170 0.23 20.43 4.50
C TYR A 170 0.84 20.21 5.91
N PRO A 171 0.37 19.25 6.74
CA PRO A 171 0.98 18.95 8.03
C PRO A 171 2.48 18.59 7.95
N ILE A 172 2.87 17.80 6.95
CA ILE A 172 4.28 17.42 6.77
C ILE A 172 5.12 18.65 6.42
N THR A 173 4.67 19.46 5.46
CA THR A 173 5.41 20.67 5.05
C THR A 173 5.55 21.65 6.22
N LEU A 174 4.46 21.90 6.95
CA LEU A 174 4.49 22.77 8.12
C LEU A 174 5.43 22.25 9.20
N THR A 175 5.39 20.95 9.49
CA THR A 175 6.29 20.31 10.47
C THR A 175 7.76 20.44 10.06
N VAL A 176 8.08 20.21 8.80
CA VAL A 176 9.45 20.36 8.28
C VAL A 176 9.95 21.80 8.43
N VAL A 177 9.12 22.78 8.03
CA VAL A 177 9.45 24.20 8.19
C VAL A 177 9.63 24.56 9.66
N ALA A 178 8.73 24.13 10.54
CA ALA A 178 8.83 24.39 11.97
C ALA A 178 10.13 23.83 12.57
N ILE A 179 10.47 22.58 12.26
CA ILE A 179 11.73 21.95 12.72
C ILE A 179 12.94 22.72 12.18
N ALA A 180 12.91 23.15 10.91
CA ALA A 180 14.00 23.92 10.33
C ALA A 180 14.18 25.29 11.03
N VAL A 181 13.09 26.05 11.25
CA VAL A 181 13.15 27.35 11.93
C VAL A 181 13.64 27.21 13.37
N ILE A 182 13.06 26.28 14.14
CA ILE A 182 13.49 26.03 15.52
C ILE A 182 14.95 25.59 15.56
N GLY A 183 15.37 24.70 14.65
CA GLY A 183 16.74 24.24 14.54
C GLY A 183 17.72 25.37 14.27
N ILE A 184 17.41 26.27 13.31
CA ILE A 184 18.23 27.45 13.01
C ILE A 184 18.32 28.36 14.24
N LEU A 185 17.21 28.65 14.92
CA LEU A 185 17.20 29.47 16.10
C LEU A 185 18.09 28.90 17.22
N LEU A 186 17.97 27.59 17.49
CA LEU A 186 18.73 26.92 18.54
C LEU A 186 20.23 26.77 18.21
N VAL A 187 20.59 26.58 16.94
CA VAL A 187 22.00 26.32 16.55
C VAL A 187 22.74 27.62 16.22
N ALA A 188 22.08 28.61 15.62
CA ALA A 188 22.73 29.84 15.16
C ALA A 188 22.51 31.03 16.10
N VAL A 189 21.27 31.25 16.57
CA VAL A 189 20.92 32.46 17.32
C VAL A 189 21.23 32.33 18.81
N VAL A 190 20.86 31.21 19.42
CA VAL A 190 21.04 31.01 20.87
C VAL A 190 22.52 31.09 21.30
N PRO A 191 23.51 30.47 20.62
CA PRO A 191 24.92 30.58 21.01
C PRO A 191 25.45 32.00 20.93
N GLN A 192 25.10 32.78 19.89
CA GLN A 192 25.55 34.18 19.75
C GLN A 192 25.07 35.04 20.91
N VAL A 193 23.84 34.81 21.38
CA VAL A 193 23.31 35.54 22.53
C VAL A 193 24.02 35.14 23.81
N ILE A 194 24.33 33.85 24.00
CA ILE A 194 25.05 33.32 25.17
C ILE A 194 26.42 33.91 25.29
N GLU A 195 27.20 34.02 24.20
CA GLU A 195 28.56 34.59 24.21
C GLU A 195 28.54 36.02 24.74
N GLN A 196 27.56 36.85 24.39
CA GLN A 196 27.41 38.23 24.85
C GLN A 196 27.20 38.29 26.39
N PHE A 197 26.46 37.32 26.99
CA PHE A 197 26.17 37.30 28.43
C PHE A 197 27.24 36.68 29.26
N THR A 198 27.99 35.71 28.77
CA THR A 198 29.11 35.05 29.47
C THR A 198 30.24 36.07 29.73
N HIS A 199 30.46 37.01 28.82
CA HIS A 199 31.43 38.09 29.02
C HIS A 199 31.08 39.04 30.18
N MET A 200 29.78 39.15 30.55
CA MET A 200 29.29 40.05 31.58
C MET A 200 29.22 39.46 33.00
N LYS A 201 29.60 38.14 33.18
CA LYS A 201 29.59 37.39 34.46
C LYS A 201 28.28 37.46 35.26
N GLN A 202 27.12 37.62 34.57
CA GLN A 202 25.81 37.72 35.21
C GLN A 202 25.10 36.39 35.29
N GLN A 203 24.21 36.23 36.29
CA GLN A 203 23.37 35.06 36.41
C GLN A 203 22.23 35.10 35.38
N LEU A 204 22.20 34.11 34.47
CA LEU A 204 21.18 33.99 33.46
C LEU A 204 19.82 33.59 34.08
N PRO A 205 18.70 34.14 33.61
CA PRO A 205 17.36 33.76 34.00
C PRO A 205 17.14 32.23 33.77
N ILE A 206 16.22 31.64 34.53
CA ILE A 206 15.90 30.19 34.44
C ILE A 206 15.44 29.80 33.02
N THR A 207 14.65 30.66 32.37
CA THR A 207 14.16 30.45 30.99
C THR A 207 15.29 30.34 29.98
N THR A 208 16.28 31.23 30.07
CA THR A 208 17.47 31.23 29.22
C THR A 208 18.36 30.02 29.51
N ARG A 209 18.55 29.66 30.81
CA ARG A 209 19.33 28.47 31.19
C ARG A 209 18.70 27.18 30.66
N THR A 210 17.36 27.03 30.70
CA THR A 210 16.68 25.86 30.13
C THR A 210 16.80 25.83 28.62
N LEU A 211 16.71 26.96 27.94
CA LEU A 211 16.90 27.04 26.49
C LEU A 211 18.30 26.63 26.07
N ILE A 212 19.34 27.08 26.81
CA ILE A 212 20.74 26.69 26.61
C ILE A 212 20.89 25.18 26.78
N ALA A 213 20.41 24.62 27.89
CA ALA A 213 20.51 23.21 28.15
C ALA A 213 19.86 22.35 27.06
N VAL A 214 18.71 22.80 26.52
CA VAL A 214 18.04 22.12 25.38
C VAL A 214 18.86 22.27 24.10
N SER A 215 19.42 23.46 23.84
CA SER A 215 20.27 23.70 22.66
C SER A 215 21.52 22.83 22.68
N ASP A 216 22.26 22.82 23.81
CA ASP A 216 23.47 22.01 23.99
C ASP A 216 23.17 20.52 23.88
N PHE A 217 22.06 20.07 24.46
CA PHE A 217 21.60 18.69 24.33
C PHE A 217 21.31 18.33 22.88
N LEU A 218 20.61 19.19 22.13
CA LEU A 218 20.31 18.94 20.71
C LEU A 218 21.56 18.99 19.84
N GLN A 219 22.51 19.88 20.13
CA GLN A 219 23.78 19.94 19.39
C GLN A 219 24.68 18.72 19.68
N ALA A 220 24.79 18.31 20.95
CA ALA A 220 25.60 17.17 21.33
C ALA A 220 24.98 15.81 20.94
N TRP A 221 23.67 15.69 21.11
CA TRP A 221 22.97 14.40 20.98
C TRP A 221 22.03 14.31 19.76
N GLY A 222 21.82 15.39 19.02
CA GLY A 222 20.86 15.44 17.90
C GLY A 222 21.13 14.36 16.84
N ILE A 223 22.40 14.17 16.44
CA ILE A 223 22.77 13.15 15.47
C ILE A 223 22.55 11.72 16.01
N TYR A 224 22.80 11.52 17.31
CA TYR A 224 22.54 10.24 17.98
C TYR A 224 21.05 9.96 18.11
N ILE A 225 20.23 10.99 18.39
CA ILE A 225 18.76 10.87 18.44
C ILE A 225 18.22 10.43 17.07
N VAL A 226 18.66 11.08 15.98
CA VAL A 226 18.29 10.68 14.62
C VAL A 226 18.74 9.25 14.32
N GLY A 227 19.95 8.88 14.72
CA GLY A 227 20.48 7.53 14.60
C GLY A 227 19.66 6.49 15.39
N ILE A 228 19.31 6.79 16.64
CA ILE A 228 18.49 5.92 17.50
C ILE A 228 17.07 5.78 16.94
N LEU A 229 16.44 6.88 16.48
CA LEU A 229 15.12 6.83 15.86
C LEU A 229 15.14 6.01 14.56
N GLY A 230 16.14 6.23 13.70
CA GLY A 230 16.33 5.47 12.47
C GLY A 230 16.61 3.99 12.74
N GLY A 231 17.55 3.70 13.66
CA GLY A 231 17.87 2.35 14.10
C GLY A 231 16.70 1.65 14.79
N GLY A 232 15.97 2.38 15.64
CA GLY A 232 14.75 1.91 16.29
C GLY A 232 13.65 1.56 15.28
N PHE A 233 13.47 2.40 14.26
CA PHE A 233 12.53 2.13 13.17
C PHE A 233 12.91 0.87 12.37
N ILE A 234 14.19 0.72 12.03
CA ILE A 234 14.70 -0.47 11.33
C ILE A 234 14.58 -1.70 12.25
N GLY A 235 14.94 -1.58 13.53
CA GLY A 235 14.81 -2.62 14.54
C GLY A 235 13.35 -3.05 14.72
N PHE A 236 12.41 -2.10 14.81
CA PHE A 236 10.98 -2.37 14.88
C PHE A 236 10.47 -3.09 13.63
N LYS A 237 10.89 -2.65 12.44
CA LYS A 237 10.55 -3.31 11.19
C LYS A 237 11.09 -4.73 11.07
N THR A 238 12.32 -4.97 11.55
CA THR A 238 12.92 -6.30 11.60
C THR A 238 12.24 -7.19 12.64
N TRP A 239 11.88 -6.64 13.81
CA TRP A 239 11.12 -7.34 14.83
C TRP A 239 9.74 -7.78 14.34
N LEU A 240 9.05 -6.94 13.54
CA LEU A 240 7.78 -7.28 12.88
C LEU A 240 7.91 -8.29 11.72
N ARG A 241 9.12 -8.62 11.25
CA ARG A 241 9.32 -9.69 10.24
C ARG A 241 9.04 -11.08 10.83
N ASN A 242 9.20 -11.24 12.15
CA ASN A 242 8.82 -12.47 12.83
C ASN A 242 7.29 -12.57 12.92
N ALA A 243 6.71 -13.64 12.36
CA ALA A 243 5.25 -13.85 12.31
C ALA A 243 4.60 -13.80 13.70
N LYS A 244 5.26 -14.34 14.74
CA LYS A 244 4.76 -14.35 16.13
C LYS A 244 4.66 -12.94 16.73
N ASN A 245 5.68 -12.10 16.49
CA ASN A 245 5.70 -10.72 16.97
C ASN A 245 4.71 -9.85 16.22
N ARG A 246 4.62 -10.04 14.90
CA ARG A 246 3.65 -9.38 14.04
C ARG A 246 2.22 -9.70 14.47
N PHE A 247 1.93 -10.95 14.79
CA PHE A 247 0.61 -11.35 15.30
C PHE A 247 0.29 -10.67 16.65
N ARG A 248 1.22 -10.65 17.60
CA ARG A 248 1.06 -9.97 18.89
C ARG A 248 0.79 -8.47 18.72
N TRP A 249 1.54 -7.82 17.84
CA TRP A 249 1.35 -6.40 17.51
C TRP A 249 -0.03 -6.15 16.89
N HIS A 250 -0.44 -6.97 15.93
CA HIS A 250 -1.75 -6.88 15.29
C HIS A 250 -2.90 -7.15 16.26
N SER A 251 -2.73 -8.10 17.18
CA SER A 251 -3.69 -8.36 18.26
C SER A 251 -3.82 -7.18 19.22
N TRP A 252 -2.69 -6.58 19.62
CA TRP A 252 -2.69 -5.38 20.47
C TRP A 252 -3.40 -4.21 19.79
N LEU A 253 -3.19 -3.99 18.50
CA LEU A 253 -3.85 -2.94 17.73
C LEU A 253 -5.38 -3.08 17.71
N VAL A 254 -5.90 -4.30 17.67
CA VAL A 254 -7.34 -4.58 17.64
C VAL A 254 -7.97 -4.58 19.03
N ASN A 255 -7.26 -5.01 20.09
CA ASN A 255 -7.84 -5.23 21.42
C ASN A 255 -7.47 -4.14 22.44
N GLY A 256 -6.25 -3.63 22.43
CA GLY A 256 -5.70 -2.79 23.52
C GLY A 256 -5.26 -1.38 23.11
N SER A 257 -5.23 -1.06 21.83
CA SER A 257 -4.72 0.23 21.35
C SER A 257 -5.77 1.36 21.47
N PRO A 258 -5.36 2.62 21.71
CA PRO A 258 -6.25 3.79 21.62
C PRO A 258 -6.82 3.96 20.20
N ILE A 259 -6.15 3.42 19.18
CA ILE A 259 -6.61 3.43 17.78
C ILE A 259 -7.43 2.19 17.40
N LYS A 260 -7.82 1.34 18.37
CA LYS A 260 -8.65 0.13 18.15
C LYS A 260 -9.85 0.40 17.24
N LYS A 261 -10.64 1.45 17.55
CA LYS A 261 -11.84 1.79 16.76
C LYS A 261 -11.52 2.07 15.29
N LEU A 262 -10.39 2.71 15.02
CA LEU A 262 -9.94 2.99 13.66
C LEU A 262 -9.48 1.71 12.94
N VAL A 263 -8.69 0.87 13.61
CA VAL A 263 -8.20 -0.40 13.06
C VAL A 263 -9.35 -1.34 12.75
N CYS A 264 -10.32 -1.48 13.67
CA CYS A 264 -11.52 -2.28 13.44
C CYS A 264 -12.34 -1.71 12.27
N ALA A 265 -12.55 -0.39 12.21
CA ALA A 265 -13.29 0.25 11.12
C ALA A 265 -12.67 0.02 9.74
N ILE A 266 -11.33 0.11 9.64
CA ILE A 266 -10.62 -0.15 8.38
C ILE A 266 -10.77 -1.61 7.94
N ASN A 267 -10.57 -2.56 8.87
CA ASN A 267 -10.65 -3.99 8.54
C ASN A 267 -12.08 -4.42 8.23
N SER A 268 -13.09 -3.96 8.99
CA SER A 268 -14.50 -4.28 8.74
C SER A 268 -15.00 -3.69 7.42
N ALA A 269 -14.70 -2.42 7.13
CA ALA A 269 -15.08 -1.80 5.86
C ALA A 269 -14.48 -2.56 4.66
N ARG A 270 -13.18 -2.85 4.71
CA ARG A 270 -12.49 -3.59 3.64
C ARG A 270 -13.07 -4.99 3.43
N TYR A 271 -13.32 -5.72 4.52
CA TYR A 271 -13.89 -7.07 4.47
C TYR A 271 -15.29 -7.07 3.87
N ILE A 272 -16.20 -6.24 4.38
CA ILE A 272 -17.58 -6.20 3.91
C ILE A 272 -17.68 -5.65 2.49
N ARG A 273 -16.89 -4.64 2.10
CA ARG A 273 -16.83 -4.15 0.72
C ARG A 273 -16.41 -5.26 -0.25
N THR A 274 -15.37 -6.02 0.09
CA THR A 274 -14.92 -7.14 -0.73
C THR A 274 -15.99 -8.22 -0.82
N LEU A 275 -16.63 -8.56 0.30
CA LEU A 275 -17.67 -9.57 0.35
C LEU A 275 -18.93 -9.15 -0.43
N SER A 276 -19.34 -7.87 -0.35
CA SER A 276 -20.49 -7.35 -1.10
C SER A 276 -20.27 -7.43 -2.61
N ILE A 277 -19.07 -7.09 -3.08
CA ILE A 277 -18.72 -7.17 -4.52
C ILE A 277 -18.76 -8.63 -5.01
N LEU A 278 -18.21 -9.58 -4.21
CA LEU A 278 -18.22 -11.00 -4.54
C LEU A 278 -19.65 -11.55 -4.60
N GLN A 279 -20.49 -11.20 -3.62
CA GLN A 279 -21.91 -11.58 -3.61
C GLN A 279 -22.69 -11.01 -4.81
N ALA A 280 -22.47 -9.73 -5.13
CA ALA A 280 -23.07 -9.09 -6.28
C ALA A 280 -22.57 -9.69 -7.63
N SER A 281 -21.49 -10.44 -7.61
CA SER A 281 -20.92 -11.19 -8.75
C SER A 281 -21.27 -12.70 -8.68
N SER A 282 -22.29 -13.08 -7.88
CA SER A 282 -22.78 -14.44 -7.74
C SER A 282 -21.74 -15.46 -7.20
N VAL A 283 -20.72 -15.00 -6.49
CA VAL A 283 -19.78 -15.87 -5.81
C VAL A 283 -20.44 -16.40 -4.54
N PRO A 284 -20.38 -17.73 -4.26
CA PRO A 284 -20.96 -18.31 -3.05
C PRO A 284 -20.43 -17.62 -1.77
N LEU A 285 -21.31 -17.38 -0.79
CA LEU A 285 -21.01 -16.60 0.42
C LEU A 285 -19.74 -17.11 1.14
N LEU A 286 -19.65 -18.41 1.38
CA LEU A 286 -18.52 -19.00 2.08
C LEU A 286 -17.20 -18.82 1.33
N GLU A 287 -17.19 -19.02 0.02
CA GLU A 287 -16.02 -18.78 -0.83
C GLU A 287 -15.64 -17.29 -0.81
N GLY A 288 -16.64 -16.40 -0.91
CA GLY A 288 -16.47 -14.96 -0.79
C GLY A 288 -15.84 -14.55 0.55
N MET A 289 -16.23 -15.17 1.65
CA MET A 289 -15.64 -14.92 2.98
C MET A 289 -14.14 -15.24 3.01
N TYR A 290 -13.72 -16.38 2.45
CA TYR A 290 -12.30 -16.76 2.39
C TYR A 290 -11.49 -15.82 1.48
N ILE A 291 -12.05 -15.39 0.35
CA ILE A 291 -11.38 -14.45 -0.56
C ILE A 291 -11.25 -13.06 0.09
N ALA A 292 -12.32 -12.59 0.74
CA ALA A 292 -12.33 -11.29 1.42
C ALA A 292 -11.28 -11.21 2.54
N MET A 293 -11.01 -12.32 3.24
CA MET A 293 -9.95 -12.40 4.26
C MET A 293 -8.54 -12.20 3.70
N ASP A 294 -8.28 -12.63 2.48
CA ASP A 294 -6.94 -12.47 1.86
C ASP A 294 -6.57 -11.01 1.67
N GLY A 295 -7.56 -10.12 1.55
CA GLY A 295 -7.38 -8.67 1.51
C GLY A 295 -7.06 -8.03 2.87
N ILE A 296 -7.16 -8.76 3.99
CA ILE A 296 -6.95 -8.23 5.34
C ILE A 296 -5.49 -8.38 5.76
N GLU A 297 -4.82 -7.25 5.98
CA GLU A 297 -3.39 -7.23 6.36
C GLU A 297 -3.16 -7.57 7.84
N ASN A 298 -4.17 -7.32 8.70
CA ASN A 298 -4.10 -7.59 10.12
C ASN A 298 -4.28 -9.09 10.38
N LEU A 299 -3.21 -9.77 10.83
CA LEU A 299 -3.21 -11.23 11.04
C LEU A 299 -4.20 -11.69 12.11
N TYR A 300 -4.42 -10.89 13.16
CA TYR A 300 -5.40 -11.22 14.18
C TYR A 300 -6.83 -11.10 13.63
N ALA A 301 -7.14 -10.00 12.94
CA ALA A 301 -8.45 -9.84 12.30
C ALA A 301 -8.71 -10.96 11.28
N ARG A 302 -7.68 -11.34 10.48
CA ARG A 302 -7.78 -12.45 9.55
C ARG A 302 -8.13 -13.78 10.25
N GLN A 303 -7.47 -14.10 11.36
CA GLN A 303 -7.75 -15.33 12.13
C GLN A 303 -9.18 -15.34 12.69
N VAL A 304 -9.64 -14.20 13.22
CA VAL A 304 -11.00 -14.09 13.75
C VAL A 304 -12.06 -14.23 12.65
N LEU A 305 -11.78 -13.67 11.45
CA LEU A 305 -12.65 -13.82 10.29
C LEU A 305 -12.65 -15.26 9.73
N GLU A 306 -11.52 -15.97 9.81
CA GLU A 306 -11.45 -17.39 9.48
C GLU A 306 -12.34 -18.23 10.39
N GLN A 307 -12.30 -17.97 11.70
CA GLN A 307 -13.21 -18.60 12.66
C GLN A 307 -14.69 -18.27 12.35
N ALA A 308 -14.98 -17.02 11.96
CA ALA A 308 -16.33 -16.64 11.53
C ALA A 308 -16.78 -17.42 10.28
N ALA A 309 -15.90 -17.59 9.28
CA ALA A 309 -16.20 -18.39 8.10
C ALA A 309 -16.44 -19.87 8.44
N ASP A 310 -15.67 -20.43 9.38
CA ASP A 310 -15.88 -21.80 9.86
C ASP A 310 -17.23 -21.95 10.60
N THR A 311 -17.65 -20.93 11.33
CA THR A 311 -18.95 -20.90 12.01
C THR A 311 -20.10 -20.85 11.00
N VAL A 312 -19.98 -20.06 9.93
CA VAL A 312 -20.96 -20.03 8.84
C VAL A 312 -20.98 -21.36 8.09
N ARG A 313 -19.84 -22.00 7.87
CA ARG A 313 -19.75 -23.33 7.26
C ARG A 313 -20.49 -24.41 8.06
N GLN A 314 -20.58 -24.24 9.39
CA GLN A 314 -21.35 -25.11 10.30
C GLN A 314 -22.85 -24.80 10.32
N GLY A 315 -23.31 -23.82 9.54
CA GLY A 315 -24.72 -23.47 9.39
C GLY A 315 -25.20 -22.30 10.24
N ALA A 316 -24.29 -21.57 10.91
CA ALA A 316 -24.68 -20.33 11.59
C ALA A 316 -24.94 -19.20 10.58
N SER A 317 -25.75 -18.21 10.97
CA SER A 317 -25.97 -17.00 10.19
C SER A 317 -24.68 -16.16 10.08
N LEU A 318 -24.54 -15.41 8.98
CA LEU A 318 -23.40 -14.49 8.80
C LEU A 318 -23.38 -13.45 9.92
N TYR A 319 -24.56 -12.91 10.29
CA TYR A 319 -24.70 -11.98 11.42
C TYR A 319 -24.08 -12.56 12.70
N ALA A 320 -24.49 -13.75 13.12
CA ALA A 320 -24.03 -14.36 14.37
C ALA A 320 -22.52 -14.62 14.36
N ALA A 321 -21.97 -15.06 13.22
CA ALA A 321 -20.54 -15.31 13.06
C ALA A 321 -19.72 -14.00 13.13
N LEU A 322 -20.19 -12.94 12.49
CA LEU A 322 -19.48 -11.65 12.48
C LEU A 322 -19.63 -10.89 13.82
N GLU A 323 -20.74 -11.07 14.54
CA GLU A 323 -20.93 -10.51 15.89
C GLU A 323 -19.90 -11.08 16.87
N GLN A 324 -19.66 -12.39 16.84
CA GLN A 324 -18.63 -13.05 17.67
C GLN A 324 -17.22 -12.55 17.36
N ALA A 325 -16.96 -12.13 16.13
CA ALA A 325 -15.67 -11.57 15.71
C ALA A 325 -15.29 -10.26 16.39
N LYS A 326 -16.26 -9.51 16.94
CA LYS A 326 -16.08 -8.21 17.63
C LYS A 326 -15.28 -7.16 16.85
N LEU A 327 -15.23 -7.30 15.52
CA LEU A 327 -14.55 -6.37 14.60
C LEU A 327 -15.49 -5.35 13.98
N PHE A 328 -16.80 -5.65 13.97
CA PHE A 328 -17.80 -4.92 13.21
C PHE A 328 -18.61 -3.98 14.12
N PRO A 329 -18.92 -2.76 13.64
CA PRO A 329 -19.79 -1.87 14.39
C PRO A 329 -21.23 -2.40 14.39
N PRO A 330 -22.02 -2.11 15.45
CA PRO A 330 -23.40 -2.61 15.57
C PRO A 330 -24.31 -2.24 14.39
N THR A 331 -24.14 -1.02 13.86
CA THR A 331 -24.92 -0.56 12.67
C THR A 331 -24.69 -1.41 11.44
N MET A 332 -23.45 -1.85 11.20
CA MET A 332 -23.10 -2.73 10.08
C MET A 332 -23.69 -4.14 10.29
N LEU A 333 -23.58 -4.67 11.50
CA LEU A 333 -24.15 -5.98 11.86
C LEU A 333 -25.68 -5.99 11.69
N TYR A 334 -26.36 -4.91 12.08
CA TYR A 334 -27.80 -4.78 11.86
C TYR A 334 -28.19 -4.82 10.39
N MET A 335 -27.44 -4.11 9.53
CA MET A 335 -27.69 -4.13 8.07
C MET A 335 -27.45 -5.53 7.48
N ILE A 336 -26.45 -6.26 7.97
CA ILE A 336 -26.17 -7.63 7.54
C ILE A 336 -27.30 -8.57 7.97
N ALA A 337 -27.76 -8.49 9.23
CA ALA A 337 -28.89 -9.27 9.72
C ALA A 337 -30.16 -9.04 8.88
N SER A 338 -30.50 -7.76 8.63
CA SER A 338 -31.64 -7.41 7.78
C SER A 338 -31.47 -7.95 6.35
N GLY A 339 -30.23 -7.96 5.82
CA GLY A 339 -29.94 -8.51 4.50
C GLY A 339 -30.10 -10.03 4.43
N GLU A 340 -29.74 -10.75 5.50
CA GLU A 340 -29.96 -12.21 5.60
C GLU A 340 -31.45 -12.53 5.64
N GLU A 341 -32.22 -11.78 6.44
CA GLU A 341 -33.67 -11.99 6.58
C GLU A 341 -34.47 -11.66 5.31
N SER A 342 -34.07 -10.57 4.60
CA SER A 342 -34.78 -10.11 3.40
C SER A 342 -34.33 -10.80 2.10
N GLY A 343 -33.21 -11.55 2.14
CA GLY A 343 -32.57 -12.11 0.93
C GLY A 343 -31.80 -11.08 0.09
N GLU A 344 -31.65 -9.83 0.58
CA GLU A 344 -30.94 -8.75 -0.11
C GLU A 344 -29.54 -8.49 0.48
N LEU A 345 -28.86 -9.56 0.89
CA LEU A 345 -27.59 -9.49 1.62
C LEU A 345 -26.54 -8.66 0.87
N GLY A 346 -26.40 -8.85 -0.46
CA GLY A 346 -25.42 -8.12 -1.28
C GLY A 346 -25.62 -6.61 -1.24
N ASN A 347 -26.88 -6.15 -1.45
CA ASN A 347 -27.22 -4.73 -1.46
C ASN A 347 -27.01 -4.06 -0.09
N LEU A 348 -27.44 -4.75 0.98
CA LEU A 348 -27.29 -4.20 2.33
C LEU A 348 -25.85 -4.23 2.85
N MET A 349 -25.04 -5.22 2.45
CA MET A 349 -23.59 -5.21 2.71
C MET A 349 -22.89 -4.08 1.96
N ASP A 350 -23.27 -3.79 0.72
CA ASP A 350 -22.70 -2.69 -0.04
C ASP A 350 -22.97 -1.34 0.62
N ARG A 351 -24.22 -1.08 1.00
CA ARG A 351 -24.58 0.13 1.78
C ARG A 351 -23.87 0.20 3.13
N ALA A 352 -23.73 -0.94 3.83
CA ALA A 352 -23.01 -1.01 5.10
C ALA A 352 -21.53 -0.66 4.95
N ALA A 353 -20.90 -1.13 3.88
CA ALA A 353 -19.53 -0.80 3.54
C ALA A 353 -19.37 0.70 3.22
N GLU A 354 -20.26 1.26 2.38
CA GLU A 354 -20.27 2.67 2.00
C GLU A 354 -20.43 3.58 3.22
N ASN A 355 -21.37 3.27 4.10
CA ASN A 355 -21.58 4.01 5.36
C ASN A 355 -20.33 3.99 6.24
N GLN A 356 -19.66 2.84 6.33
CA GLN A 356 -18.46 2.68 7.14
C GLN A 356 -17.25 3.44 6.53
N GLU A 357 -17.09 3.39 5.22
CA GLU A 357 -16.06 4.12 4.49
C GLU A 357 -16.25 5.63 4.66
N SER A 358 -17.49 6.11 4.54
CA SER A 358 -17.83 7.53 4.75
C SER A 358 -17.58 7.98 6.19
N ALA A 359 -17.97 7.17 7.18
CA ALA A 359 -17.71 7.43 8.59
C ALA A 359 -16.20 7.45 8.89
N LEU A 360 -15.42 6.56 8.27
CA LEU A 360 -13.96 6.51 8.37
C LEU A 360 -13.33 7.78 7.78
N GLN A 361 -13.76 8.19 6.57
CA GLN A 361 -13.30 9.43 5.95
C GLN A 361 -13.56 10.64 6.83
N HIS A 362 -14.78 10.75 7.35
CA HIS A 362 -15.16 11.86 8.22
C HIS A 362 -14.29 11.94 9.48
N ARG A 363 -14.04 10.80 10.15
CA ARG A 363 -13.14 10.74 11.33
C ARG A 363 -11.72 11.15 10.99
N ILE A 364 -11.17 10.71 9.86
CA ILE A 364 -9.82 11.09 9.43
C ILE A 364 -9.75 12.59 9.17
N THR A 365 -10.72 13.15 8.45
CA THR A 365 -10.79 14.59 8.16
C THR A 365 -10.87 15.41 9.45
N LEU A 366 -11.74 15.01 10.40
CA LEU A 366 -11.83 15.68 11.70
C LEU A 366 -10.50 15.62 12.48
N THR A 367 -9.85 14.47 12.50
CA THR A 367 -8.56 14.32 13.20
C THR A 367 -7.51 15.26 12.59
N LEU A 368 -7.44 15.33 11.26
CA LEU A 368 -6.50 16.20 10.57
C LEU A 368 -6.82 17.69 10.76
N SER A 369 -8.11 18.07 10.77
CA SER A 369 -8.52 19.46 10.97
C SER A 369 -8.22 19.99 12.38
N VAL A 370 -8.17 19.11 13.39
CA VAL A 370 -7.73 19.49 14.75
C VAL A 370 -6.20 19.50 14.88
N PHE A 371 -5.54 18.61 14.15
CA PHE A 371 -4.08 18.50 14.19
C PHE A 371 -3.38 19.75 13.67
N GLU A 372 -3.93 20.39 12.63
CA GLU A 372 -3.38 21.61 12.03
C GLU A 372 -3.31 22.79 13.01
N PRO A 373 -4.41 23.24 13.65
CA PRO A 373 -4.32 24.31 14.66
C PRO A 373 -3.43 23.94 15.84
N ALA A 374 -3.43 22.68 16.27
CA ALA A 374 -2.57 22.21 17.36
C ALA A 374 -1.07 22.35 17.02
N LEU A 375 -0.68 22.03 15.77
CA LEU A 375 0.68 22.25 15.28
C LEU A 375 1.05 23.73 15.28
N VAL A 376 0.19 24.60 14.75
CA VAL A 376 0.44 26.04 14.68
C VAL A 376 0.61 26.63 16.09
N VAL A 377 -0.31 26.31 17.01
CA VAL A 377 -0.24 26.78 18.40
C VAL A 377 1.01 26.26 19.11
N SER A 378 1.37 25.00 18.93
CA SER A 378 2.59 24.43 19.53
C SER A 378 3.86 25.10 19.00
N MET A 379 3.93 25.35 17.68
CA MET A 379 5.05 26.04 17.07
C MET A 379 5.15 27.50 17.57
N ALA A 380 4.03 28.23 17.59
CA ALA A 380 3.99 29.61 18.10
C ALA A 380 4.43 29.67 19.56
N THR A 381 4.00 28.72 20.40
CA THR A 381 4.40 28.63 21.80
C THR A 381 5.91 28.38 21.95
N ILE A 382 6.49 27.49 21.14
CA ILE A 382 7.93 27.21 21.17
C ILE A 382 8.72 28.46 20.72
N VAL A 383 8.32 29.09 19.63
CA VAL A 383 8.99 30.29 19.13
C VAL A 383 8.87 31.43 20.14
N LEU A 384 7.69 31.64 20.73
CA LEU A 384 7.49 32.66 21.78
C LEU A 384 8.39 32.37 23.00
N PHE A 385 8.50 31.11 23.43
CA PHE A 385 9.40 30.73 24.53
C PHE A 385 10.87 31.04 24.20
N ILE A 386 11.33 30.77 22.99
CA ILE A 386 12.69 31.07 22.53
C ILE A 386 12.91 32.59 22.55
N VAL A 387 11.99 33.36 21.97
CA VAL A 387 12.09 34.86 21.92
C VAL A 387 12.11 35.47 23.32
N LEU A 388 11.22 35.06 24.22
CA LEU A 388 11.20 35.53 25.60
C LEU A 388 12.47 35.15 26.34
N SER A 389 13.01 33.97 26.13
CA SER A 389 14.26 33.49 26.75
C SER A 389 15.49 34.29 26.29
N ILE A 390 15.42 34.88 25.09
CA ILE A 390 16.46 35.78 24.56
C ILE A 390 16.26 37.21 25.02
N LEU A 391 15.03 37.73 25.03
CA LEU A 391 14.73 39.10 25.39
C LEU A 391 14.85 39.39 26.90
N GLN A 392 14.50 38.41 27.75
CA GLN A 392 14.51 38.64 29.22
C GLN A 392 15.87 39.04 29.78
N PRO A 393 17.00 38.43 29.40
CA PRO A 393 18.31 38.94 29.82
C PRO A 393 18.64 40.35 29.28
N LEU A 394 18.25 40.66 28.02
CA LEU A 394 18.49 41.98 27.41
C LEU A 394 17.76 43.08 28.16
N LEU A 395 16.51 42.84 28.58
CA LEU A 395 15.74 43.81 29.38
C LEU A 395 16.32 43.98 30.78
N GLN A 396 16.87 42.96 31.41
CA GLN A 396 17.56 43.06 32.71
C GLN A 396 18.81 43.91 32.60
N LEU A 397 19.59 43.80 31.53
CA LEU A 397 20.75 44.65 31.28
C LEU A 397 20.38 46.13 31.15
N ASN A 398 19.34 46.44 30.39
CA ASN A 398 18.90 47.83 30.18
C ASN A 398 18.45 48.51 31.48
N ASN A 399 17.82 47.72 32.37
CA ASN A 399 17.40 48.24 33.69
C ASN A 399 18.53 48.41 34.68
N MET A 400 19.74 47.97 34.40
CA MET A 400 20.90 48.12 35.28
C MET A 400 21.87 49.24 34.80
N VAL A 401 21.73 49.67 33.55
CA VAL A 401 22.57 50.73 32.95
C VAL A 401 21.85 52.08 32.99
N GLY A 402 20.52 52.13 33.23
CA GLY A 402 19.74 53.32 33.46
C GLY A 402 19.53 53.55 34.95
#